data_3323e51afc5e84c2e7f72840e3e56796
#
_entry.id   3323e51afc5e84c2e7f72840e3e56796
#
_cell.length_a   1.000
_cell.length_b   1.000
_cell.length_c   1.000
_cell.angle_alpha   90.00
_cell.angle_beta   90.00
_cell.angle_gamma   90.00
#
_symmetry.space_group_name_H-M   'P 1'
#
loop_
_entity.id
_entity.type
_entity.pdbx_description
1 polymer ?
#
loop_
_entity_poly.entity_id
_entity_poly.type
_entity_poly.pdbx_seq_one_letter_code
_entity_poly.pdbx_strand_id
1 'polypeptide(L)'
;MQEQGDGAAIVAGMNAGVEAPSFPFVPNQRYPDPSVQILDPGFLKYRIYSSTIEQLATGMRWAEGPAYFPDNGGYLLLSDIPNNRIMKYSEKDGSFSVFRKPANWANGNTRDRQGRLITCEHSVTRRVVRTEKNGKLTVLADSYEGKKLNAPNDIVVKSDNSIWFTDPLFG
;
A
#
# COMPACT_ATOMS: atom_id res chain seq x y z
N MET A 1 -21.17 -0.44 24.52
CA MET A 1 -19.98 0.40 24.80
C MET A 1 -18.88 -0.55 25.33
N GLN A 2 -18.32 -1.38 24.47
CA GLN A 2 -17.17 -2.23 24.80
C GLN A 2 -16.78 -3.06 23.58
N GLU A 3 -15.96 -2.49 22.69
CA GLU A 3 -15.23 -3.25 21.64
C GLU A 3 -14.19 -2.36 20.92
N GLN A 4 -13.64 -1.37 21.64
CA GLN A 4 -12.48 -0.62 21.16
C GLN A 4 -11.13 -1.20 21.64
N GLY A 5 -11.14 -2.31 22.37
CA GLY A 5 -9.96 -2.83 23.08
C GLY A 5 -8.98 -3.63 22.21
N ASP A 6 -9.50 -4.52 21.39
CA ASP A 6 -8.64 -5.61 20.91
C ASP A 6 -7.77 -5.25 19.72
N GLY A 7 -8.29 -4.49 18.75
CA GLY A 7 -7.48 -4.07 17.60
C GLY A 7 -6.37 -3.08 17.96
N ALA A 8 -6.68 -2.13 18.85
CA ALA A 8 -5.69 -1.17 19.33
C ALA A 8 -4.63 -1.83 20.24
N ALA A 9 -5.01 -2.83 21.01
CA ALA A 9 -4.09 -3.59 21.86
C ALA A 9 -3.15 -4.49 21.05
N ILE A 10 -3.64 -5.13 19.99
CA ILE A 10 -2.81 -5.93 19.07
C ILE A 10 -1.80 -5.02 18.34
N VAL A 11 -2.24 -3.86 17.85
CA VAL A 11 -1.35 -2.88 17.21
C VAL A 11 -0.36 -2.28 18.20
N ALA A 12 -0.77 -2.01 19.45
CA ALA A 12 0.11 -1.53 20.49
C ALA A 12 1.12 -2.61 20.94
N GLY A 13 0.72 -3.87 21.00
CA GLY A 13 1.62 -4.99 21.31
C GLY A 13 2.66 -5.25 20.22
N MET A 14 2.31 -5.06 18.95
CA MET A 14 3.26 -5.12 17.84
C MET A 14 4.25 -3.94 17.84
N ASN A 15 3.95 -2.86 18.56
CA ASN A 15 4.72 -1.63 18.60
C ASN A 15 5.63 -1.51 19.81
N ALA A 16 5.53 -2.41 20.80
CA ALA A 16 6.34 -2.33 22.00
C ALA A 16 7.77 -2.81 21.72
N GLY A 17 8.66 -1.88 21.41
CA GLY A 17 10.09 -2.05 21.59
C GLY A 17 10.86 -2.75 20.47
N VAL A 18 10.29 -3.03 19.30
CA VAL A 18 11.06 -3.50 18.16
C VAL A 18 11.49 -2.29 17.31
N GLU A 19 12.66 -1.74 17.59
CA GLU A 19 13.34 -0.95 16.58
C GLU A 19 13.53 -1.84 15.35
N ALA A 20 13.03 -1.39 14.19
CA ALA A 20 13.34 -2.07 12.94
C ALA A 20 14.88 -2.12 12.82
N PRO A 21 15.49 -3.30 12.59
CA PRO A 21 16.93 -3.38 12.47
C PRO A 21 17.38 -2.42 11.37
N SER A 22 18.15 -1.40 11.73
CA SER A 22 18.77 -0.49 10.79
C SER A 22 19.97 -1.20 10.15
N PHE A 23 19.72 -2.03 9.16
CA PHE A 23 20.81 -2.51 8.32
C PHE A 23 21.20 -1.37 7.39
N PRO A 24 22.48 -0.96 7.37
CA PRO A 24 22.92 0.00 6.38
C PRO A 24 22.71 -0.61 4.99
N PHE A 25 21.79 -0.04 4.22
CA PHE A 25 21.62 -0.44 2.84
C PHE A 25 22.81 0.08 2.04
N VAL A 26 23.59 -0.84 1.48
CA VAL A 26 24.67 -0.50 0.56
C VAL A 26 24.19 -0.88 -0.85
N PRO A 27 24.01 0.09 -1.76
CA PRO A 27 23.63 -0.21 -3.13
C PRO A 27 24.63 -1.19 -3.77
N ASN A 28 24.12 -2.22 -4.41
CA ASN A 28 24.96 -3.15 -5.14
C ASN A 28 25.44 -2.50 -6.44
N GLN A 29 26.76 -2.41 -6.62
CA GLN A 29 27.38 -1.85 -7.82
C GLN A 29 27.71 -2.89 -8.90
N ARG A 30 27.29 -4.13 -8.71
CA ARG A 30 27.48 -5.19 -9.71
C ARG A 30 26.31 -5.24 -10.69
N TYR A 31 26.63 -5.38 -11.96
CA TYR A 31 25.67 -5.54 -13.04
C TYR A 31 25.86 -6.90 -13.72
N PRO A 32 24.80 -7.70 -13.92
CA PRO A 32 23.44 -7.53 -13.37
C PRO A 32 23.41 -7.71 -11.85
N ASP A 33 22.50 -7.02 -11.17
CA ASP A 33 22.36 -7.12 -9.72
C ASP A 33 22.10 -8.58 -9.29
N PRO A 34 22.98 -9.21 -8.50
CA PRO A 34 22.85 -10.60 -8.11
C PRO A 34 21.67 -10.88 -7.17
N SER A 35 21.08 -9.85 -6.56
CA SER A 35 19.86 -9.98 -5.75
C SER A 35 18.61 -10.21 -6.61
N VAL A 36 18.69 -9.92 -7.91
CA VAL A 36 17.59 -10.16 -8.86
C VAL A 36 17.77 -11.52 -9.53
N GLN A 37 17.01 -12.51 -9.08
CA GLN A 37 17.01 -13.86 -9.63
C GLN A 37 15.91 -14.00 -10.70
N ILE A 38 16.28 -14.48 -11.88
CA ILE A 38 15.36 -14.76 -12.98
C ILE A 38 14.87 -16.19 -12.85
N LEU A 39 13.63 -16.38 -12.38
CA LEU A 39 13.03 -17.70 -12.24
C LEU A 39 12.35 -18.15 -13.55
N ASP A 40 11.87 -17.23 -14.38
CA ASP A 40 11.25 -17.48 -15.67
C ASP A 40 11.87 -16.57 -16.73
N PRO A 41 12.31 -17.12 -17.90
CA PRO A 41 12.90 -16.33 -18.99
C PRO A 41 12.00 -15.19 -19.49
N GLY A 42 10.66 -15.31 -19.37
CA GLY A 42 9.71 -14.26 -19.71
C GLY A 42 9.89 -12.96 -18.93
N PHE A 43 10.55 -13.01 -17.77
CA PHE A 43 10.86 -11.82 -16.96
C PHE A 43 11.99 -10.97 -17.55
N LEU A 44 12.86 -11.54 -18.41
CA LEU A 44 14.00 -10.82 -19.01
C LEU A 44 13.60 -9.53 -19.72
N LYS A 45 12.42 -9.49 -20.34
CA LYS A 45 11.90 -8.29 -21.04
C LYS A 45 11.60 -7.13 -20.12
N TYR A 46 11.43 -7.36 -18.81
CA TYR A 46 11.14 -6.34 -17.81
C TYR A 46 12.39 -5.90 -17.03
N ARG A 47 13.47 -6.65 -17.14
CA ARG A 47 14.71 -6.36 -16.44
C ARG A 47 15.66 -5.54 -17.30
N ILE A 48 16.00 -4.35 -16.85
CA ILE A 48 17.10 -3.58 -17.42
C ILE A 48 18.41 -4.12 -16.82
N TYR A 49 19.38 -4.46 -17.66
CA TYR A 49 20.63 -5.09 -17.22
C TYR A 49 21.37 -4.29 -16.15
N SER A 50 21.37 -2.96 -16.25
CA SER A 50 22.02 -2.03 -15.33
C SER A 50 21.17 -1.63 -14.12
N SER A 51 19.93 -2.14 -13.97
CA SER A 51 19.10 -1.83 -12.83
C SER A 51 19.57 -2.55 -11.58
N THR A 52 19.60 -1.84 -10.46
CA THR A 52 19.88 -2.36 -9.12
C THR A 52 18.67 -2.21 -8.22
N ILE A 53 18.67 -2.91 -7.09
CA ILE A 53 17.69 -2.68 -6.03
C ILE A 53 18.12 -1.45 -5.25
N GLU A 54 17.23 -0.49 -5.12
CA GLU A 54 17.47 0.76 -4.41
C GLU A 54 16.53 0.90 -3.21
N GLN A 55 17.05 1.36 -2.08
CA GLN A 55 16.23 1.75 -0.94
C GLN A 55 15.80 3.21 -1.10
N LEU A 56 14.53 3.43 -1.45
CA LEU A 56 13.99 4.78 -1.72
C LEU A 56 13.57 5.51 -0.44
N ALA A 57 13.13 4.79 0.58
CA ALA A 57 12.64 5.39 1.82
C ALA A 57 12.71 4.41 2.99
N THR A 58 12.69 4.96 4.20
CA THR A 58 12.62 4.24 5.48
C THR A 58 11.57 4.89 6.41
N GLY A 59 11.42 4.38 7.64
CA GLY A 59 10.54 4.96 8.65
C GLY A 59 9.09 4.52 8.57
N MET A 60 8.79 3.47 7.82
CA MET A 60 7.52 2.75 7.85
C MET A 60 7.63 1.55 8.79
N ARG A 61 6.53 1.20 9.43
CA ARG A 61 6.46 0.02 10.30
C ARG A 61 6.02 -1.23 9.54
N TRP A 62 5.04 -1.07 8.64
CA TRP A 62 4.53 -2.15 7.82
C TRP A 62 4.00 -1.56 6.51
N ALA A 63 4.81 -1.66 5.47
CA ALA A 63 4.50 -1.11 4.15
C ALA A 63 3.75 -2.15 3.30
N GLU A 64 2.57 -1.74 2.80
CA GLU A 64 1.67 -2.58 2.01
C GLU A 64 1.01 -1.78 0.88
N GLY A 65 0.41 -2.50 -0.08
CA GLY A 65 -0.43 -1.94 -1.12
C GLY A 65 0.24 -0.87 -1.99
N PRO A 66 1.39 -1.11 -2.61
CA PRO A 66 2.02 -0.13 -3.49
C PRO A 66 1.19 0.08 -4.76
N ALA A 67 0.90 1.33 -5.09
CA ALA A 67 0.19 1.74 -6.30
C ALA A 67 0.90 2.89 -7.00
N TYR A 68 1.24 2.70 -8.28
CA TYR A 68 1.97 3.69 -9.07
C TYR A 68 1.02 4.59 -9.88
N PHE A 69 1.35 5.88 -9.92
CA PHE A 69 0.65 6.92 -10.65
C PHE A 69 1.65 7.65 -11.56
N PRO A 70 1.48 7.61 -12.88
CA PRO A 70 2.39 8.28 -13.81
C PRO A 70 2.21 9.79 -13.89
N ASP A 71 1.17 10.31 -13.24
CA ASP A 71 0.83 11.74 -13.27
C ASP A 71 1.88 12.58 -12.51
N ASN A 72 2.04 13.84 -12.88
CA ASN A 72 2.91 14.83 -12.21
C ASN A 72 4.39 14.39 -12.05
N GLY A 73 4.92 13.69 -13.03
CA GLY A 73 6.31 13.21 -13.04
C GLY A 73 6.52 11.86 -12.35
N GLY A 74 5.44 11.15 -12.05
CA GLY A 74 5.46 9.84 -11.43
C GLY A 74 5.50 9.86 -9.90
N TYR A 75 4.66 9.05 -9.28
CA TYR A 75 4.71 8.83 -7.83
C TYR A 75 4.15 7.47 -7.43
N LEU A 76 4.63 6.97 -6.31
CA LEU A 76 4.16 5.75 -5.66
C LEU A 76 3.37 6.12 -4.40
N LEU A 77 2.19 5.53 -4.23
CA LEU A 77 1.46 5.52 -2.96
C LEU A 77 1.58 4.14 -2.32
N LEU A 78 1.70 4.11 -1.00
CA LEU A 78 1.74 2.87 -0.24
C LEU A 78 1.22 3.10 1.17
N SER A 79 0.60 2.07 1.75
CA SER A 79 0.08 2.10 3.10
C SER A 79 1.18 1.81 4.12
N ASP A 80 1.20 2.56 5.21
CA ASP A 80 1.95 2.25 6.43
C ASP A 80 0.91 1.99 7.53
N ILE A 81 0.46 0.74 7.59
CA ILE A 81 -0.76 0.32 8.27
C ILE A 81 -0.75 0.69 9.76
N PRO A 82 0.25 0.29 10.58
CA PRO A 82 0.24 0.57 12.02
C PRO A 82 0.32 2.05 12.36
N ASN A 83 0.91 2.85 11.47
CA ASN A 83 0.99 4.30 11.61
C ASN A 83 -0.25 5.02 11.09
N ASN A 84 -1.24 4.27 10.60
CA ASN A 84 -2.53 4.76 10.09
C ASN A 84 -2.37 5.89 9.05
N ARG A 85 -1.50 5.65 8.05
CA ARG A 85 -1.19 6.64 7.02
C ARG A 85 -0.94 5.99 5.66
N ILE A 86 -1.18 6.75 4.60
CA ILE A 86 -0.69 6.46 3.24
C ILE A 86 0.47 7.40 2.97
N MET A 87 1.57 6.84 2.50
CA MET A 87 2.78 7.55 2.14
C MET A 87 2.84 7.78 0.63
N LYS A 88 3.56 8.81 0.22
CA LYS A 88 3.84 9.15 -1.18
C LYS A 88 5.34 9.29 -1.39
N TYR A 89 5.87 8.54 -2.34
CA TYR A 89 7.18 8.77 -2.92
C TYR A 89 7.02 9.47 -4.28
N SER A 90 7.69 10.58 -4.50
CA SER A 90 7.67 11.35 -5.75
C SER A 90 8.94 11.05 -6.54
N GLU A 91 8.80 10.53 -7.76
CA GLU A 91 9.95 10.32 -8.66
C GLU A 91 10.55 11.64 -9.16
N LYS A 92 9.73 12.68 -9.23
CA LYS A 92 10.15 14.00 -9.74
C LYS A 92 11.29 14.64 -8.94
N ASP A 93 11.27 14.45 -7.62
CA ASP A 93 12.18 15.13 -6.69
C ASP A 93 12.74 14.21 -5.58
N GLY A 94 12.40 12.92 -5.61
CA GLY A 94 12.82 11.93 -4.61
C GLY A 94 12.19 12.14 -3.23
N SER A 95 11.20 13.02 -3.08
CA SER A 95 10.59 13.30 -1.78
C SER A 95 9.71 12.16 -1.29
N PHE A 96 9.76 11.90 0.03
CA PHE A 96 8.91 10.94 0.71
C PHE A 96 8.08 11.65 1.78
N SER A 97 6.76 11.63 1.65
CA SER A 97 5.85 12.43 2.46
C SER A 97 4.57 11.69 2.80
N VAL A 98 3.82 12.20 3.79
CA VAL A 98 2.48 11.69 4.11
C VAL A 98 1.49 12.19 3.05
N PHE A 99 0.85 11.27 2.35
CA PHE A 99 -0.24 11.58 1.42
C PHE A 99 -1.59 11.76 2.14
N ARG A 100 -1.91 10.85 3.09
CA ARG A 100 -3.15 10.90 3.88
C ARG A 100 -2.94 10.35 5.28
N LYS A 101 -3.43 11.08 6.28
CA LYS A 101 -3.50 10.65 7.68
C LYS A 101 -4.66 11.38 8.37
N PRO A 102 -5.59 10.66 9.06
CA PRO A 102 -5.67 9.21 9.18
C PRO A 102 -6.05 8.53 7.86
N ALA A 103 -5.65 7.27 7.69
CA ALA A 103 -5.94 6.46 6.51
C ALA A 103 -6.90 5.29 6.81
N ASN A 104 -7.48 5.23 8.00
CA ASN A 104 -8.38 4.17 8.48
C ASN A 104 -7.75 2.77 8.33
N TRP A 105 -6.48 2.65 8.72
CA TRP A 105 -5.68 1.44 8.58
C TRP A 105 -5.73 0.88 7.15
N ALA A 106 -5.56 1.77 6.17
CA ALA A 106 -5.50 1.41 4.77
C ALA A 106 -4.46 0.31 4.54
N ASN A 107 -4.83 -0.68 3.73
CA ASN A 107 -3.95 -1.79 3.33
C ASN A 107 -3.73 -1.73 1.81
N GLY A 108 -4.43 -2.53 1.01
CA GLY A 108 -4.30 -2.56 -0.43
C GLY A 108 -4.71 -1.25 -1.11
N ASN A 109 -3.97 -0.87 -2.11
CA ASN A 109 -4.24 0.29 -2.95
C ASN A 109 -4.14 -0.09 -4.42
N THR A 110 -4.91 0.56 -5.27
CA THR A 110 -4.80 0.43 -6.71
C THR A 110 -5.19 1.75 -7.39
N ARG A 111 -4.83 1.87 -8.67
CA ARG A 111 -5.23 2.98 -9.53
C ARG A 111 -6.36 2.55 -10.45
N ASP A 112 -7.45 3.31 -10.49
CA ASP A 112 -8.50 3.06 -11.48
C ASP A 112 -8.13 3.60 -12.87
N ARG A 113 -8.96 3.32 -13.86
CA ARG A 113 -8.73 3.73 -15.23
C ARG A 113 -8.78 5.23 -15.46
N GLN A 114 -9.40 5.99 -14.54
CA GLN A 114 -9.44 7.44 -14.55
C GLN A 114 -8.30 8.07 -13.75
N GLY A 115 -7.36 7.26 -13.24
CA GLY A 115 -6.23 7.74 -12.47
C GLY A 115 -6.54 8.06 -11.02
N ARG A 116 -7.64 7.53 -10.44
CA ARG A 116 -8.02 7.76 -9.06
C ARG A 116 -7.53 6.62 -8.17
N LEU A 117 -7.19 6.95 -6.93
CA LEU A 117 -6.82 5.97 -5.93
C LEU A 117 -8.04 5.23 -5.42
N ILE A 118 -7.98 3.89 -5.41
CA ILE A 118 -8.91 3.02 -4.69
C ILE A 118 -8.13 2.35 -3.57
N THR A 119 -8.71 2.32 -2.37
CA THR A 119 -8.06 1.86 -1.14
C THR A 119 -8.97 0.91 -0.38
N CYS A 120 -8.41 -0.19 0.11
CA CYS A 120 -9.01 -1.01 1.14
C CYS A 120 -8.76 -0.37 2.50
N GLU A 121 -9.81 0.05 3.20
CA GLU A 121 -9.75 0.48 4.60
C GLU A 121 -10.08 -0.72 5.49
N HIS A 122 -9.17 -1.05 6.38
CA HIS A 122 -9.17 -2.30 7.12
C HIS A 122 -10.01 -2.24 8.42
N SER A 123 -9.39 -2.27 9.57
CA SER A 123 -9.95 -2.67 10.86
C SER A 123 -11.17 -1.88 11.37
N VAL A 124 -11.26 -0.57 11.15
CA VAL A 124 -12.31 0.26 11.78
C VAL A 124 -13.49 0.49 10.86
N THR A 125 -13.21 0.95 9.65
CA THR A 125 -14.26 1.30 8.68
C THR A 125 -14.71 0.10 7.86
N ARG A 126 -13.81 -0.86 7.58
CA ARG A 126 -14.09 -2.13 6.91
C ARG A 126 -14.81 -1.91 5.59
N ARG A 127 -14.16 -1.15 4.69
CA ARG A 127 -14.76 -0.73 3.43
C ARG A 127 -13.73 -0.51 2.33
N VAL A 128 -14.19 -0.48 1.10
CA VAL A 128 -13.42 -0.06 -0.08
C VAL A 128 -13.84 1.36 -0.43
N VAL A 129 -12.87 2.25 -0.60
CA VAL A 129 -13.12 3.66 -0.92
C VAL A 129 -12.35 4.09 -2.16
N ARG A 130 -12.89 5.08 -2.87
CA ARG A 130 -12.21 5.79 -3.95
C ARG A 130 -11.95 7.23 -3.56
N THR A 131 -10.73 7.68 -3.77
CA THR A 131 -10.35 9.08 -3.62
C THR A 131 -10.63 9.81 -4.92
N GLU A 132 -11.59 10.72 -4.92
CA GLU A 132 -11.94 11.52 -6.08
C GLU A 132 -10.87 12.60 -6.34
N LYS A 133 -10.86 13.18 -7.54
CA LYS A 133 -9.89 14.23 -7.93
C LYS A 133 -9.90 15.47 -7.03
N ASN A 134 -11.02 15.75 -6.38
CA ASN A 134 -11.16 16.83 -5.40
C ASN A 134 -10.79 16.41 -3.97
N GLY A 135 -10.25 15.20 -3.77
CA GLY A 135 -9.86 14.67 -2.46
C GLY A 135 -11.01 14.03 -1.65
N LYS A 136 -12.26 14.13 -2.11
CA LYS A 136 -13.40 13.50 -1.41
C LYS A 136 -13.30 11.98 -1.50
N LEU A 137 -13.67 11.29 -0.43
CA LEU A 137 -13.79 9.84 -0.41
C LEU A 137 -15.21 9.41 -0.80
N THR A 138 -15.29 8.50 -1.75
CA THR A 138 -16.54 7.81 -2.14
C THR A 138 -16.44 6.36 -1.69
N VAL A 139 -17.40 5.91 -0.88
CA VAL A 139 -17.50 4.49 -0.49
C VAL A 139 -17.99 3.70 -1.69
N LEU A 140 -17.25 2.66 -2.06
CA LEU A 140 -17.58 1.75 -3.17
C LEU A 140 -18.24 0.46 -2.67
N ALA A 141 -17.78 -0.06 -1.54
CA ALA A 141 -18.35 -1.22 -0.87
C ALA A 141 -18.03 -1.15 0.63
N ASP A 142 -19.00 -1.46 1.49
CA ASP A 142 -18.84 -1.55 2.94
C ASP A 142 -19.60 -2.74 3.55
N SER A 143 -20.40 -3.41 2.73
CA SER A 143 -21.27 -4.51 3.16
C SER A 143 -21.58 -5.45 2.01
N TYR A 144 -21.93 -6.68 2.36
CA TYR A 144 -22.46 -7.70 1.46
C TYR A 144 -23.60 -8.45 2.17
N GLU A 145 -24.74 -8.61 1.48
CA GLU A 145 -25.96 -9.25 2.03
C GLU A 145 -26.38 -8.70 3.42
N GLY A 146 -26.27 -7.38 3.61
CA GLY A 146 -26.64 -6.70 4.86
C GLY A 146 -25.61 -6.86 6.00
N LYS A 147 -24.48 -7.50 5.77
CA LYS A 147 -23.39 -7.66 6.75
C LYS A 147 -22.20 -6.79 6.34
N LYS A 148 -21.52 -6.20 7.34
CA LYS A 148 -20.26 -5.49 7.10
C LYS A 148 -19.22 -6.43 6.49
N LEU A 149 -18.35 -5.87 5.64
CA LEU A 149 -17.15 -6.56 5.19
C LEU A 149 -16.27 -6.94 6.41
N ASN A 150 -15.39 -7.92 6.24
CA ASN A 150 -14.49 -8.36 7.30
C ASN A 150 -13.30 -7.40 7.47
N ALA A 151 -12.35 -7.47 6.57
CA ALA A 151 -11.15 -6.65 6.59
C ALA A 151 -10.59 -6.52 5.16
N PRO A 152 -11.18 -5.68 4.29
CA PRO A 152 -10.71 -5.53 2.92
C PRO A 152 -9.19 -5.34 2.89
N ASN A 153 -8.50 -6.22 2.14
CA ASN A 153 -7.05 -6.35 2.24
C ASN A 153 -6.35 -5.89 0.96
N ASP A 154 -6.44 -6.65 -0.14
CA ASP A 154 -5.81 -6.30 -1.41
C ASP A 154 -6.83 -6.05 -2.51
N ILE A 155 -6.46 -5.30 -3.56
CA ILE A 155 -7.43 -4.78 -4.52
C ILE A 155 -6.83 -4.57 -5.91
N VAL A 156 -7.62 -4.87 -6.95
CA VAL A 156 -7.27 -4.61 -8.34
C VAL A 156 -8.45 -4.10 -9.14
N VAL A 157 -8.17 -3.35 -10.20
CA VAL A 157 -9.17 -2.91 -11.20
C VAL A 157 -8.90 -3.62 -12.52
N LYS A 158 -9.87 -4.42 -12.95
CA LYS A 158 -9.83 -5.13 -14.22
C LYS A 158 -10.05 -4.19 -15.42
N SER A 159 -9.78 -4.68 -16.63
CA SER A 159 -9.92 -3.92 -17.87
C SER A 159 -11.33 -3.41 -18.17
N ASP A 160 -12.35 -4.08 -17.66
CA ASP A 160 -13.76 -3.71 -17.79
C ASP A 160 -14.25 -2.74 -16.70
N ASN A 161 -13.35 -2.21 -15.86
CA ASN A 161 -13.58 -1.36 -14.68
C ASN A 161 -14.20 -2.10 -13.48
N SER A 162 -14.40 -3.40 -13.52
CA SER A 162 -14.78 -4.14 -12.32
C SER A 162 -13.65 -4.09 -11.29
N ILE A 163 -14.03 -3.99 -10.02
CA ILE A 163 -13.12 -3.90 -8.88
C ILE A 163 -13.18 -5.22 -8.13
N TRP A 164 -12.02 -5.83 -7.94
CA TRP A 164 -11.87 -7.08 -7.23
C TRP A 164 -11.02 -6.86 -6.00
N PHE A 165 -11.46 -7.32 -4.85
CA PHE A 165 -10.73 -7.20 -3.60
C PHE A 165 -10.87 -8.46 -2.75
N THR A 166 -9.89 -8.68 -1.89
CA THR A 166 -9.93 -9.74 -0.90
C THR A 166 -10.51 -9.22 0.41
N ASP A 167 -11.27 -10.07 1.11
CA ASP A 167 -11.93 -9.72 2.38
C ASP A 167 -11.70 -10.81 3.43
N PRO A 168 -10.46 -11.00 3.91
CA PRO A 168 -10.11 -12.05 4.86
C PRO A 168 -10.75 -11.82 6.23
N LEU A 169 -10.75 -12.90 7.06
CA LEU A 169 -11.29 -12.86 8.42
C LEU A 169 -10.35 -12.23 9.45
N PHE A 170 -9.12 -11.93 9.06
CA PHE A 170 -8.12 -11.29 9.93
C PHE A 170 -7.99 -9.80 9.60
N GLY A 171 -7.79 -8.96 10.64
CA GLY A 171 -7.59 -7.53 10.49
C GLY A 171 -7.98 -6.70 11.68
#